data_9502da7f76dbfcd2aa62c0bee8dd0dae
#
_entry.id   9502da7f76dbfcd2aa62c0bee8dd0dae
#
_cell.length_a   1.000
_cell.length_b   1.000
_cell.length_c   1.000
_cell.angle_alpha   90.00
_cell.angle_beta   90.00
_cell.angle_gamma   90.00
#
_symmetry.space_group_name_H-M   'P 1'
#
loop_
_entity.id
_entity.type
_entity.pdbx_description
1 polymer ?
#
loop_
_entity_poly.entity_id
_entity_poly.type
_entity_poly.pdbx_seq_one_letter_code
_entity_poly.pdbx_strand_id
1 'polypeptide(L)'
;LSESTIGKGGASLLFCWWECMENLDQIVGEARSAFAATSDPDELEQVKARFLGKSGRITELLKGLGKLPAEEKKTAGAAINQVKEAVEAALNERREDMRKAALEARLAEEALDVTLPGRAEYRGGLHPVTRTLERIESLFRSIGFEVADGPEIEEDFFNFTALNTPEDHPARSMHDTFYLQNPDGSLAEKVLLRTHTSPIQARYMQAHVARHTARALSAGRGQPEKMPEIRIIAPGRVYRVDSDATHSPMFHQVEGLWVGEGVSFADLKGVIADFLK
;
A
#
# COMPACT_ATOMS: atom_id res chain seq x y z
N LEU A 1 22.19 44.51 -88.83
CA LEU A 1 22.06 45.67 -87.90
C LEU A 1 21.52 45.27 -86.55
N SER A 2 22.32 45.67 -85.58
CA SER A 2 22.10 45.77 -84.16
C SER A 2 22.12 44.47 -83.30
N GLU A 3 23.33 44.14 -82.84
CA GLU A 3 23.62 43.45 -81.59
C GLU A 3 22.98 44.22 -80.44
N SER A 4 22.27 43.54 -79.57
CA SER A 4 21.87 44.02 -78.24
C SER A 4 22.60 43.23 -77.15
N THR A 5 23.42 43.97 -76.48
CA THR A 5 24.24 43.64 -75.30
C THR A 5 23.42 42.99 -74.20
N ILE A 6 23.66 41.69 -73.97
CA ILE A 6 23.19 41.02 -72.74
C ILE A 6 24.26 41.19 -71.68
N GLY A 7 23.89 41.86 -70.61
CA GLY A 7 24.77 42.32 -69.56
C GLY A 7 25.48 41.16 -68.83
N LYS A 8 26.80 41.26 -68.72
CA LYS A 8 27.73 40.37 -68.01
C LYS A 8 27.59 40.37 -66.48
N GLY A 9 26.52 40.95 -65.93
CA GLY A 9 26.30 41.03 -64.44
C GLY A 9 25.50 39.91 -63.84
N GLY A 10 24.62 39.27 -64.62
CA GLY A 10 23.69 38.29 -64.04
C GLY A 10 24.25 36.87 -63.79
N ALA A 11 25.22 36.47 -64.65
CA ALA A 11 25.79 35.10 -64.52
C ALA A 11 26.79 34.97 -63.34
N SER A 12 27.46 36.04 -62.96
CA SER A 12 28.41 36.07 -61.84
C SER A 12 27.72 36.04 -60.47
N LEU A 13 26.54 36.67 -60.37
CA LEU A 13 25.77 36.73 -59.12
C LEU A 13 25.03 35.38 -58.80
N LEU A 14 24.52 34.74 -59.87
CA LEU A 14 23.89 33.37 -59.71
C LEU A 14 24.92 32.32 -59.37
N PHE A 15 26.14 32.37 -59.87
CA PHE A 15 27.22 31.45 -59.57
C PHE A 15 27.73 31.63 -58.14
N CYS A 16 27.86 32.86 -57.66
CA CYS A 16 28.23 33.14 -56.27
C CYS A 16 27.14 32.71 -55.26
N TRP A 17 25.87 32.73 -55.66
CA TRP A 17 24.74 32.29 -54.84
C TRP A 17 24.68 30.77 -54.76
N TRP A 18 24.96 30.06 -55.83
CA TRP A 18 25.05 28.61 -55.88
C TRP A 18 26.18 28.06 -54.96
N GLU A 19 27.38 28.66 -55.07
CA GLU A 19 28.49 28.30 -54.14
C GLU A 19 28.19 28.64 -52.71
N CYS A 20 27.43 29.69 -52.42
CA CYS A 20 27.00 30.00 -51.05
C CYS A 20 26.00 28.96 -50.48
N MET A 21 25.07 28.45 -51.32
CA MET A 21 24.11 27.41 -50.95
C MET A 21 24.77 26.04 -50.70
N GLU A 22 25.69 25.60 -51.57
CA GLU A 22 26.48 24.40 -51.33
C GLU A 22 27.31 24.48 -50.04
N ASN A 23 27.83 25.65 -49.70
CA ASN A 23 28.58 25.86 -48.45
C ASN A 23 27.68 25.80 -47.20
N LEU A 24 26.38 26.14 -47.28
CA LEU A 24 25.43 26.07 -46.19
C LEU A 24 25.05 24.61 -45.86
N ASP A 25 24.77 23.79 -46.87
CA ASP A 25 24.46 22.37 -46.71
C ASP A 25 25.68 21.57 -46.18
N GLN A 26 26.88 21.97 -46.66
CA GLN A 26 28.12 21.40 -46.15
C GLN A 26 28.33 21.66 -44.65
N ILE A 27 28.01 22.90 -44.19
CA ILE A 27 28.09 23.26 -42.76
C ILE A 27 27.15 22.39 -41.90
N VAL A 28 25.94 22.12 -42.37
CA VAL A 28 24.99 21.22 -41.65
C VAL A 28 25.55 19.81 -41.61
N GLY A 29 26.10 19.28 -42.71
CA GLY A 29 26.73 17.98 -42.77
C GLY A 29 27.93 17.84 -41.82
N GLU A 30 28.83 18.85 -41.85
CA GLU A 30 29.99 18.89 -40.95
C GLU A 30 29.56 18.96 -39.45
N ALA A 31 28.54 19.77 -39.13
CA ALA A 31 28.03 19.87 -37.78
C ALA A 31 27.41 18.55 -37.29
N ARG A 32 26.60 17.91 -38.13
CA ARG A 32 26.02 16.59 -37.81
C ARG A 32 27.12 15.54 -37.57
N SER A 33 28.10 15.49 -38.46
CA SER A 33 29.21 14.52 -38.32
C SER A 33 30.05 14.80 -37.05
N ALA A 34 30.32 16.08 -36.78
CA ALA A 34 31.04 16.46 -35.56
C ALA A 34 30.28 16.16 -34.29
N PHE A 35 28.97 16.40 -34.25
CA PHE A 35 28.15 16.04 -33.10
C PHE A 35 28.05 14.50 -32.91
N ALA A 36 27.92 13.76 -34.00
CA ALA A 36 27.85 12.29 -33.96
C ALA A 36 29.14 11.66 -33.44
N ALA A 37 30.28 12.23 -33.73
CA ALA A 37 31.61 11.75 -33.31
C ALA A 37 31.89 11.99 -31.82
N THR A 38 31.13 12.87 -31.16
CA THR A 38 31.37 13.27 -29.76
C THR A 38 30.70 12.30 -28.80
N SER A 39 31.42 11.81 -27.80
CA SER A 39 30.93 10.88 -26.77
C SER A 39 30.76 11.53 -25.40
N ASP A 40 31.31 12.73 -25.22
CA ASP A 40 31.30 13.47 -23.96
C ASP A 40 30.43 14.71 -24.07
N PRO A 41 29.55 15.01 -23.09
CA PRO A 41 28.73 16.21 -23.03
C PRO A 41 29.54 17.52 -23.09
N ASP A 42 30.70 17.56 -22.44
CA ASP A 42 31.58 18.76 -22.44
C ASP A 42 32.21 19.01 -23.81
N GLU A 43 32.63 17.95 -24.49
CA GLU A 43 33.09 18.06 -25.89
C GLU A 43 31.97 18.51 -26.81
N LEU A 44 30.72 18.04 -26.61
CA LEU A 44 29.58 18.45 -27.41
C LEU A 44 29.34 19.97 -27.30
N GLU A 45 29.47 20.53 -26.11
CA GLU A 45 29.37 21.99 -25.92
C GLU A 45 30.51 22.76 -26.60
N GLN A 46 31.72 22.20 -26.63
CA GLN A 46 32.84 22.80 -27.39
C GLN A 46 32.60 22.76 -28.90
N VAL A 47 32.11 21.64 -29.42
CA VAL A 47 31.76 21.51 -30.84
C VAL A 47 30.62 22.45 -31.19
N LYS A 48 29.59 22.57 -30.35
CA LYS A 48 28.51 23.56 -30.50
C LYS A 48 29.08 24.99 -30.64
N ALA A 49 30.06 25.36 -29.81
CA ALA A 49 30.66 26.67 -29.82
C ALA A 49 31.36 27.01 -31.18
N ARG A 50 31.89 25.98 -31.87
CA ARG A 50 32.51 26.16 -33.22
C ARG A 50 31.49 26.55 -34.30
N PHE A 51 30.22 26.09 -34.16
CA PHE A 51 29.18 26.39 -35.17
C PHE A 51 28.26 27.52 -34.73
N LEU A 52 27.80 27.53 -33.49
CA LEU A 52 26.76 28.42 -32.96
C LEU A 52 27.29 29.47 -31.95
N GLY A 53 28.57 29.43 -31.60
CA GLY A 53 29.16 30.36 -30.63
C GLY A 53 29.30 31.78 -31.18
N LYS A 54 29.75 32.72 -30.34
CA LYS A 54 29.97 34.15 -30.70
C LYS A 54 30.95 34.32 -31.88
N SER A 55 31.89 33.43 -32.06
CA SER A 55 32.83 33.33 -33.18
C SER A 55 32.58 32.11 -34.05
N GLY A 56 31.40 31.50 -33.94
CA GLY A 56 31.04 30.31 -34.70
C GLY A 56 30.73 30.62 -36.17
N ARG A 57 30.89 29.60 -37.01
CA ARG A 57 30.75 29.72 -38.47
C ARG A 57 29.40 30.34 -38.90
N ILE A 58 28.30 29.94 -38.25
CA ILE A 58 26.96 30.50 -38.54
C ILE A 58 26.87 31.97 -38.12
N THR A 59 27.49 32.34 -36.99
CA THR A 59 27.51 33.72 -36.51
C THR A 59 28.36 34.62 -37.42
N GLU A 60 29.44 34.10 -37.98
CA GLU A 60 30.26 34.84 -38.97
C GLU A 60 29.51 35.06 -40.27
N LEU A 61 28.74 34.06 -40.75
CA LEU A 61 27.86 34.22 -41.90
C LEU A 61 26.79 35.28 -41.67
N LEU A 62 26.17 35.30 -40.49
CA LEU A 62 25.20 36.34 -40.10
C LEU A 62 25.82 37.75 -40.06
N LYS A 63 27.06 37.88 -39.57
CA LYS A 63 27.79 39.16 -39.60
C LYS A 63 28.10 39.59 -41.02
N GLY A 64 28.38 38.64 -41.93
CA GLY A 64 28.63 38.89 -43.36
C GLY A 64 27.43 39.47 -44.12
N LEU A 65 26.20 39.14 -43.67
CA LEU A 65 24.97 39.71 -44.27
C LEU A 65 24.92 41.23 -44.24
N GLY A 66 25.62 41.85 -43.29
CA GLY A 66 25.70 43.34 -43.22
C GLY A 66 26.22 44.03 -44.50
N LYS A 67 26.99 43.30 -45.29
CA LYS A 67 27.66 43.82 -46.49
C LYS A 67 26.88 43.62 -47.79
N LEU A 68 25.74 42.90 -47.77
CA LEU A 68 24.92 42.57 -48.95
C LEU A 68 23.85 43.60 -49.23
N PRO A 69 23.39 43.75 -50.52
CA PRO A 69 22.26 44.59 -50.92
C PRO A 69 20.96 44.20 -50.22
N ALA A 70 19.99 45.11 -50.05
CA ALA A 70 18.79 44.94 -49.27
C ALA A 70 17.89 43.78 -49.74
N GLU A 71 17.81 43.55 -51.04
CA GLU A 71 17.00 42.42 -51.62
C GLU A 71 17.60 41.05 -51.31
N GLU A 72 18.90 40.91 -51.34
CA GLU A 72 19.62 39.67 -51.12
C GLU A 72 19.73 39.33 -49.61
N LYS A 73 19.73 40.35 -48.76
CA LYS A 73 19.74 40.15 -47.26
C LYS A 73 18.61 39.29 -46.74
N LYS A 74 17.42 39.49 -47.32
CA LYS A 74 16.22 38.77 -46.82
C LYS A 74 16.26 37.28 -47.16
N THR A 75 16.66 36.95 -48.37
CA THR A 75 16.78 35.56 -48.84
C THR A 75 17.96 34.81 -48.20
N ALA A 76 19.12 35.44 -48.16
CA ALA A 76 20.32 34.89 -47.53
C ALA A 76 20.13 34.75 -46.00
N GLY A 77 19.47 35.71 -45.33
CA GLY A 77 19.14 35.65 -43.93
C GLY A 77 18.19 34.50 -43.60
N ALA A 78 17.17 34.24 -44.44
CA ALA A 78 16.27 33.13 -44.28
C ALA A 78 17.01 31.78 -44.42
N ALA A 79 17.88 31.63 -45.40
CA ALA A 79 18.69 30.42 -45.61
C ALA A 79 19.64 30.15 -44.45
N ILE A 80 20.33 31.15 -43.91
CA ILE A 80 21.22 30.99 -42.76
C ILE A 80 20.43 30.63 -41.50
N ASN A 81 19.22 31.18 -41.31
CA ASN A 81 18.37 30.80 -40.20
C ASN A 81 17.90 29.33 -40.28
N GLN A 82 17.56 28.85 -41.48
CA GLN A 82 17.24 27.42 -41.68
C GLN A 82 18.43 26.53 -41.35
N VAL A 83 19.64 26.88 -41.74
CA VAL A 83 20.88 26.17 -41.39
C VAL A 83 21.10 26.17 -39.87
N LYS A 84 20.88 27.31 -39.23
CA LYS A 84 20.97 27.42 -37.75
C LYS A 84 19.99 26.49 -37.07
N GLU A 85 18.73 26.51 -37.48
CA GLU A 85 17.71 25.61 -36.95
C GLU A 85 18.04 24.11 -37.17
N ALA A 86 18.57 23.77 -38.34
CA ALA A 86 18.99 22.42 -38.66
C ALA A 86 20.18 21.95 -37.79
N VAL A 87 21.14 22.84 -37.52
CA VAL A 87 22.28 22.55 -36.64
C VAL A 87 21.83 22.46 -35.18
N GLU A 88 20.92 23.33 -34.71
CA GLU A 88 20.35 23.29 -33.40
C GLU A 88 19.52 22.00 -33.19
N ALA A 89 18.77 21.58 -34.19
CA ALA A 89 18.01 20.31 -34.15
C ALA A 89 18.94 19.12 -34.04
N ALA A 90 20.01 19.03 -34.82
CA ALA A 90 21.00 17.97 -34.77
C ALA A 90 21.74 17.92 -33.41
N LEU A 91 22.03 19.07 -32.81
CA LEU A 91 22.61 19.16 -31.47
C LEU A 91 21.68 18.61 -30.41
N ASN A 92 20.39 18.99 -30.45
CA ASN A 92 19.40 18.54 -29.49
C ASN A 92 19.13 17.03 -29.62
N GLU A 93 19.06 16.51 -30.83
CA GLU A 93 18.95 15.08 -31.09
C GLU A 93 20.13 14.31 -30.44
N ARG A 94 21.36 14.78 -30.65
CA ARG A 94 22.55 14.16 -30.02
C ARG A 94 22.55 14.23 -28.54
N ARG A 95 22.11 15.33 -27.93
CA ARG A 95 21.95 15.48 -26.48
C ARG A 95 20.97 14.46 -25.90
N GLU A 96 19.82 14.28 -26.54
CA GLU A 96 18.83 13.32 -26.12
C GLU A 96 19.34 11.88 -26.25
N ASP A 97 20.07 11.56 -27.31
CA ASP A 97 20.69 10.24 -27.49
C ASP A 97 21.72 9.94 -26.40
N MET A 98 22.59 10.90 -26.09
CA MET A 98 23.56 10.76 -25.01
C MET A 98 22.89 10.61 -23.65
N ARG A 99 21.83 11.38 -23.41
CA ARG A 99 21.04 11.28 -22.18
C ARG A 99 20.36 9.90 -22.03
N LYS A 100 19.78 9.41 -23.14
CA LYS A 100 19.17 8.06 -23.15
C LYS A 100 20.21 6.99 -22.90
N ALA A 101 21.34 7.05 -23.58
CA ALA A 101 22.42 6.08 -23.41
C ALA A 101 22.97 6.08 -21.94
N ALA A 102 23.15 7.25 -21.36
CA ALA A 102 23.58 7.40 -19.97
C ALA A 102 22.52 6.84 -18.99
N LEU A 103 21.23 7.07 -19.26
CA LEU A 103 20.14 6.53 -18.45
C LEU A 103 20.07 5.00 -18.56
N GLU A 104 20.18 4.45 -19.78
CA GLU A 104 20.18 2.99 -20.01
C GLU A 104 21.36 2.32 -19.32
N ALA A 105 22.55 2.90 -19.40
CA ALA A 105 23.72 2.38 -18.71
C ALA A 105 23.52 2.37 -17.18
N ARG A 106 22.99 3.46 -16.65
CA ARG A 106 22.67 3.55 -15.21
C ARG A 106 21.60 2.55 -14.79
N LEU A 107 20.52 2.41 -15.57
CA LEU A 107 19.46 1.42 -15.29
C LEU A 107 19.98 -0.02 -15.34
N ALA A 108 20.91 -0.30 -16.26
CA ALA A 108 21.54 -1.62 -16.34
C ALA A 108 22.44 -1.89 -15.11
N GLU A 109 23.17 -0.87 -14.62
CA GLU A 109 24.01 -0.98 -13.43
C GLU A 109 23.17 -1.10 -12.14
N GLU A 110 22.07 -0.37 -12.05
CA GLU A 110 21.15 -0.39 -10.91
C GLU A 110 20.14 -1.55 -10.98
N ALA A 111 20.17 -2.39 -12.02
CA ALA A 111 19.23 -3.50 -12.19
C ALA A 111 19.37 -4.51 -11.05
N LEU A 112 18.29 -4.70 -10.30
CA LEU A 112 18.18 -5.70 -9.25
C LEU A 112 17.39 -6.90 -9.76
N ASP A 113 17.91 -8.10 -9.53
CA ASP A 113 17.17 -9.32 -9.80
C ASP A 113 16.06 -9.49 -8.74
N VAL A 114 14.84 -9.10 -9.12
CA VAL A 114 13.64 -9.22 -8.27
C VAL A 114 13.10 -10.65 -8.19
N THR A 115 13.67 -11.60 -8.94
CA THR A 115 13.27 -13.02 -8.86
C THR A 115 13.95 -13.76 -7.73
N LEU A 116 14.99 -13.16 -7.14
CA LEU A 116 15.64 -13.72 -5.96
C LEU A 116 14.72 -13.62 -4.75
N PRO A 117 14.64 -14.69 -3.92
CA PRO A 117 13.86 -14.64 -2.69
C PRO A 117 14.37 -13.50 -1.77
N GLY A 118 13.43 -12.81 -1.11
CA GLY A 118 13.77 -11.78 -0.13
C GLY A 118 14.70 -12.31 0.97
N ARG A 119 15.55 -11.45 1.53
CA ARG A 119 16.61 -11.82 2.50
C ARG A 119 16.11 -12.49 3.78
N ALA A 120 14.84 -12.41 4.10
CA ALA A 120 14.24 -13.08 5.26
C ALA A 120 12.81 -13.49 4.96
N GLU A 121 12.56 -14.79 4.86
CA GLU A 121 11.25 -15.34 5.16
C GLU A 121 11.11 -15.31 6.69
N TYR A 122 10.53 -14.25 7.22
CA TYR A 122 10.05 -14.27 8.60
C TYR A 122 8.87 -15.23 8.66
N ARG A 123 9.14 -16.48 8.96
CA ARG A 123 8.09 -17.43 9.36
C ARG A 123 7.62 -16.99 10.73
N GLY A 124 6.51 -16.25 10.76
CA GLY A 124 5.83 -15.93 12.01
C GLY A 124 5.39 -17.22 12.72
N GLY A 125 5.40 -17.22 14.03
CA GLY A 125 4.80 -18.27 14.86
C GLY A 125 3.54 -17.74 15.54
N LEU A 126 2.65 -18.65 15.94
CA LEU A 126 1.51 -18.30 16.78
C LEU A 126 2.01 -17.87 18.17
N HIS A 127 1.36 -16.85 18.71
CA HIS A 127 1.65 -16.39 20.08
C HIS A 127 1.45 -17.53 21.09
N PRO A 128 2.25 -17.64 22.15
CA PRO A 128 2.10 -18.70 23.16
C PRO A 128 0.68 -18.85 23.73
N VAL A 129 0.00 -17.73 23.98
CA VAL A 129 -1.41 -17.75 24.44
C VAL A 129 -2.33 -18.41 23.42
N THR A 130 -2.19 -18.07 22.13
CA THR A 130 -3.00 -18.70 21.06
C THR A 130 -2.77 -20.20 21.01
N ARG A 131 -1.51 -20.64 21.04
CA ARG A 131 -1.17 -22.07 21.08
C ARG A 131 -1.73 -22.78 22.29
N THR A 132 -1.75 -22.12 23.44
CA THR A 132 -2.31 -22.68 24.67
C THR A 132 -3.82 -22.80 24.56
N LEU A 133 -4.52 -21.77 24.05
CA LEU A 133 -5.96 -21.82 23.81
C LEU A 133 -6.33 -22.93 22.83
N GLU A 134 -5.67 -23.03 21.70
CA GLU A 134 -5.88 -24.11 20.70
C GLU A 134 -5.72 -25.51 21.34
N ARG A 135 -4.73 -25.68 22.22
CA ARG A 135 -4.52 -26.93 22.92
C ARG A 135 -5.66 -27.23 23.91
N ILE A 136 -6.11 -26.25 24.68
CA ILE A 136 -7.24 -26.34 25.58
C ILE A 136 -8.51 -26.70 24.82
N GLU A 137 -8.81 -25.99 23.76
CA GLU A 137 -9.96 -26.26 22.90
C GLU A 137 -9.93 -27.67 22.32
N SER A 138 -8.78 -28.13 21.84
CA SER A 138 -8.61 -29.48 21.30
C SER A 138 -8.87 -30.57 22.36
N LEU A 139 -8.34 -30.35 23.57
CA LEU A 139 -8.58 -31.28 24.70
C LEU A 139 -10.07 -31.37 25.03
N PHE A 140 -10.73 -30.23 25.23
CA PHE A 140 -12.15 -30.24 25.58
C PHE A 140 -13.04 -30.77 24.45
N ARG A 141 -12.73 -30.46 23.18
CA ARG A 141 -13.42 -31.07 22.02
C ARG A 141 -13.30 -32.61 22.03
N SER A 142 -12.13 -33.15 22.42
CA SER A 142 -11.91 -34.60 22.46
C SER A 142 -12.78 -35.34 23.51
N ILE A 143 -13.24 -34.63 24.55
CA ILE A 143 -14.13 -35.15 25.57
C ILE A 143 -15.59 -34.67 25.41
N GLY A 144 -15.92 -34.13 24.22
CA GLY A 144 -17.31 -33.85 23.81
C GLY A 144 -17.82 -32.46 24.17
N PHE A 145 -16.95 -31.50 24.49
CA PHE A 145 -17.34 -30.11 24.68
C PHE A 145 -17.30 -29.35 23.35
N GLU A 146 -18.23 -28.45 23.13
CA GLU A 146 -18.22 -27.48 22.08
C GLU A 146 -17.53 -26.18 22.54
N VAL A 147 -16.93 -25.45 21.64
CA VAL A 147 -16.38 -24.12 21.94
C VAL A 147 -17.43 -23.07 21.59
N ALA A 148 -17.83 -22.31 22.60
CA ALA A 148 -18.76 -21.20 22.45
C ALA A 148 -18.02 -19.87 22.47
N ASP A 149 -18.50 -18.93 21.66
CA ASP A 149 -17.97 -17.57 21.57
C ASP A 149 -19.06 -16.54 21.88
N GLY A 150 -18.63 -15.31 22.19
CA GLY A 150 -19.53 -14.19 22.47
C GLY A 150 -18.81 -12.83 22.52
N PRO A 151 -19.57 -11.74 22.61
CA PRO A 151 -19.04 -10.39 22.54
C PRO A 151 -18.16 -10.05 23.74
N GLU A 152 -17.11 -9.23 23.50
CA GLU A 152 -16.27 -8.66 24.57
C GLU A 152 -16.91 -7.42 25.19
N ILE A 153 -17.65 -6.65 24.38
CA ILE A 153 -18.50 -5.55 24.84
C ILE A 153 -19.85 -6.16 25.19
N GLU A 154 -20.21 -6.09 26.46
CA GLU A 154 -21.33 -6.85 26.99
C GLU A 154 -22.33 -5.95 27.73
N GLU A 155 -23.55 -6.41 27.80
CA GLU A 155 -24.58 -5.80 28.64
C GLU A 155 -24.41 -6.22 30.09
N ASP A 156 -24.63 -5.29 31.02
CA ASP A 156 -24.63 -5.55 32.47
C ASP A 156 -25.50 -6.73 32.84
N PHE A 157 -26.64 -6.89 32.15
CA PHE A 157 -27.55 -8.01 32.37
C PHE A 157 -26.84 -9.37 32.25
N PHE A 158 -26.12 -9.62 31.17
CA PHE A 158 -25.44 -10.89 30.94
C PHE A 158 -24.19 -11.03 31.80
N ASN A 159 -23.50 -9.93 32.09
CA ASN A 159 -22.28 -9.98 32.90
C ASN A 159 -22.56 -10.18 34.37
N PHE A 160 -23.75 -9.77 34.88
CA PHE A 160 -24.06 -9.80 36.29
C PHE A 160 -25.47 -10.38 36.60
N THR A 161 -26.53 -9.72 36.14
CA THR A 161 -27.89 -10.01 36.56
C THR A 161 -28.32 -11.45 36.21
N ALA A 162 -28.02 -11.90 34.98
CA ALA A 162 -28.31 -13.27 34.54
C ALA A 162 -27.55 -14.34 35.33
N LEU A 163 -26.47 -13.94 36.00
CA LEU A 163 -25.63 -14.82 36.83
C LEU A 163 -25.93 -14.70 38.32
N ASN A 164 -27.09 -14.13 38.67
CA ASN A 164 -27.53 -13.94 40.05
C ASN A 164 -26.60 -13.02 40.88
N THR A 165 -25.99 -12.02 40.24
CA THR A 165 -25.19 -10.99 40.89
C THR A 165 -26.02 -9.71 40.98
N PRO A 166 -26.67 -9.38 42.12
CA PRO A 166 -27.54 -8.22 42.25
C PRO A 166 -26.76 -6.90 42.23
N GLU A 167 -27.49 -5.76 42.14
CA GLU A 167 -26.89 -4.44 41.97
C GLU A 167 -25.99 -3.99 43.15
N ASP A 168 -26.27 -4.47 44.33
CA ASP A 168 -25.52 -4.21 45.57
C ASP A 168 -24.36 -5.18 45.82
N HIS A 169 -24.12 -6.12 44.88
CA HIS A 169 -23.04 -7.08 45.01
C HIS A 169 -21.67 -6.43 44.84
N PRO A 170 -20.68 -6.73 45.72
CA PRO A 170 -19.35 -6.11 45.65
C PRO A 170 -18.65 -6.27 44.28
N ALA A 171 -18.87 -7.38 43.57
CA ALA A 171 -18.30 -7.62 42.24
C ALA A 171 -18.79 -6.66 41.15
N ARG A 172 -19.83 -5.87 41.41
CA ARG A 172 -20.31 -4.79 40.52
C ARG A 172 -19.67 -3.43 40.80
N SER A 173 -18.64 -3.41 41.64
CA SER A 173 -17.94 -2.16 41.93
C SER A 173 -17.43 -1.50 40.62
N MET A 174 -17.72 -0.23 40.45
CA MET A 174 -17.19 0.58 39.34
C MET A 174 -15.66 0.65 39.34
N HIS A 175 -15.03 0.31 40.46
CA HIS A 175 -13.57 0.30 40.57
C HIS A 175 -12.92 -0.88 39.88
N ASP A 176 -13.69 -1.96 39.63
CA ASP A 176 -13.17 -3.23 39.07
C ASP A 176 -13.65 -3.47 37.63
N THR A 177 -14.58 -2.66 37.09
CA THR A 177 -15.25 -2.88 35.82
C THR A 177 -15.05 -1.69 34.88
N PHE A 178 -14.65 -1.96 33.63
CA PHE A 178 -14.60 -0.95 32.58
C PHE A 178 -15.99 -0.75 31.96
N TYR A 179 -16.67 0.32 32.32
CA TYR A 179 -17.90 0.75 31.66
C TYR A 179 -17.60 1.62 30.44
N LEU A 180 -18.36 1.47 29.38
CA LEU A 180 -18.22 2.30 28.18
C LEU A 180 -18.80 3.71 28.42
N GLN A 181 -18.26 4.68 27.70
CA GLN A 181 -18.76 6.04 27.68
C GLN A 181 -19.36 6.39 26.31
N ASN A 182 -20.42 7.16 26.33
CA ASN A 182 -20.97 7.77 25.14
C ASN A 182 -20.01 8.88 24.62
N PRO A 183 -20.16 9.33 23.35
CA PRO A 183 -19.34 10.41 22.80
C PRO A 183 -19.43 11.74 23.57
N ASP A 184 -20.48 11.96 24.34
CA ASP A 184 -20.67 13.12 25.22
C ASP A 184 -19.96 13.02 26.59
N GLY A 185 -19.27 11.89 26.83
CA GLY A 185 -18.58 11.60 28.08
C GLY A 185 -19.47 11.00 29.18
N SER A 186 -20.79 10.86 28.97
CA SER A 186 -21.67 10.14 29.89
C SER A 186 -21.39 8.63 29.83
N LEU A 187 -21.64 7.90 30.91
CA LEU A 187 -21.58 6.45 30.90
C LEU A 187 -22.66 5.89 29.96
N ALA A 188 -22.28 4.98 29.08
CA ALA A 188 -23.24 4.19 28.34
C ALA A 188 -23.98 3.30 29.34
N GLU A 189 -25.27 3.55 29.54
CA GLU A 189 -26.04 2.81 30.52
C GLU A 189 -25.92 1.31 30.29
N LYS A 190 -25.36 0.63 31.29
CA LYS A 190 -25.32 -0.84 31.36
C LYS A 190 -24.52 -1.55 30.25
N VAL A 191 -23.53 -0.87 29.63
CA VAL A 191 -22.61 -1.48 28.69
C VAL A 191 -21.18 -1.42 29.24
N LEU A 192 -20.49 -2.57 29.19
CA LEU A 192 -19.18 -2.74 29.81
C LEU A 192 -18.28 -3.67 28.99
N LEU A 193 -16.99 -3.71 29.30
CA LEU A 193 -16.10 -4.79 28.89
C LEU A 193 -16.29 -5.98 29.85
N ARG A 194 -16.58 -7.16 29.32
CA ARG A 194 -16.86 -8.35 30.16
C ARG A 194 -15.72 -8.65 31.13
N THR A 195 -16.07 -8.89 32.40
CA THR A 195 -15.12 -9.15 33.48
C THR A 195 -14.77 -10.63 33.65
N HIS A 196 -15.51 -11.50 32.98
CA HIS A 196 -15.34 -12.95 32.91
C HIS A 196 -16.04 -13.49 31.64
N THR A 197 -15.87 -14.77 31.33
CA THR A 197 -16.48 -15.37 30.13
C THR A 197 -17.86 -15.98 30.38
N SER A 198 -18.40 -15.94 31.61
CA SER A 198 -19.74 -16.47 31.96
C SER A 198 -20.90 -15.84 31.17
N PRO A 199 -20.85 -14.57 30.68
CA PRO A 199 -21.87 -14.05 29.76
C PRO A 199 -22.12 -14.95 28.56
N ILE A 200 -21.05 -15.54 28.01
CA ILE A 200 -21.14 -16.48 26.89
C ILE A 200 -22.02 -17.69 27.27
N GLN A 201 -21.86 -18.22 28.49
CA GLN A 201 -22.66 -19.34 29.00
C GLN A 201 -24.14 -18.95 29.06
N ALA A 202 -24.46 -17.79 29.64
CA ALA A 202 -25.84 -17.29 29.72
C ALA A 202 -26.47 -17.10 28.34
N ARG A 203 -25.75 -16.49 27.42
CA ARG A 203 -26.20 -16.32 26.02
C ARG A 203 -26.39 -17.65 25.30
N TYR A 204 -25.46 -18.58 25.49
CA TYR A 204 -25.56 -19.93 24.92
C TYR A 204 -26.80 -20.66 25.41
N MET A 205 -27.04 -20.70 26.76
CA MET A 205 -28.22 -21.32 27.34
C MET A 205 -29.52 -20.72 26.79
N GLN A 206 -29.61 -19.39 26.72
CA GLN A 206 -30.78 -18.71 26.17
C GLN A 206 -31.01 -19.07 24.68
N ALA A 207 -29.96 -19.03 23.86
CA ALA A 207 -30.04 -19.40 22.46
C ALA A 207 -30.35 -20.88 22.26
N HIS A 208 -29.84 -21.76 23.12
CA HIS A 208 -30.10 -23.20 23.10
C HIS A 208 -31.57 -23.48 23.36
N VAL A 209 -32.15 -22.90 24.41
CA VAL A 209 -33.58 -23.03 24.71
C VAL A 209 -34.43 -22.50 23.57
N ALA A 210 -34.15 -21.29 23.07
CA ALA A 210 -34.92 -20.69 21.97
C ALA A 210 -34.90 -21.59 20.72
N ARG A 211 -33.72 -22.09 20.34
CA ARG A 211 -33.54 -22.94 19.13
C ARG A 211 -34.31 -24.25 19.26
N HIS A 212 -34.24 -24.93 20.39
CA HIS A 212 -34.90 -26.22 20.58
C HIS A 212 -36.41 -26.09 20.74
N THR A 213 -36.90 -25.03 21.38
CA THR A 213 -38.31 -24.71 21.46
C THR A 213 -38.87 -24.39 20.05
N ALA A 214 -38.22 -23.55 19.29
CA ALA A 214 -38.63 -23.22 17.91
C ALA A 214 -38.68 -24.49 17.02
N ARG A 215 -37.70 -25.38 17.15
CA ARG A 215 -37.65 -26.64 16.40
C ARG A 215 -38.78 -27.59 16.79
N ALA A 216 -39.12 -27.68 18.07
CA ALA A 216 -40.23 -28.51 18.55
C ALA A 216 -41.56 -27.98 18.05
N LEU A 217 -41.80 -26.66 18.14
CA LEU A 217 -43.03 -26.02 17.65
C LEU A 217 -43.18 -26.20 16.15
N SER A 218 -42.11 -25.99 15.36
CA SER A 218 -42.15 -26.20 13.90
C SER A 218 -42.46 -27.66 13.49
N ALA A 219 -42.11 -28.60 14.33
CA ALA A 219 -42.41 -30.03 14.17
C ALA A 219 -43.83 -30.42 14.69
N GLY A 220 -44.60 -29.49 15.19
CA GLY A 220 -45.96 -29.73 15.74
C GLY A 220 -45.96 -30.48 17.10
N ARG A 221 -44.82 -30.47 17.83
CA ARG A 221 -44.65 -31.25 19.06
C ARG A 221 -44.89 -30.49 20.37
N GLY A 222 -45.28 -29.22 20.31
CA GLY A 222 -45.41 -28.37 21.48
C GLY A 222 -44.02 -27.99 22.09
N GLN A 223 -44.01 -27.62 23.37
CA GLN A 223 -42.71 -27.37 24.04
C GLN A 223 -41.99 -28.70 24.31
N PRO A 224 -40.65 -28.76 24.18
CA PRO A 224 -39.92 -29.98 24.46
C PRO A 224 -39.98 -30.29 25.97
N GLU A 225 -40.35 -31.54 26.32
CA GLU A 225 -40.35 -32.02 27.70
C GLU A 225 -38.93 -32.05 28.29
N LYS A 226 -37.94 -32.23 27.42
CA LYS A 226 -36.54 -32.33 27.81
C LYS A 226 -35.66 -31.51 26.84
N MET A 227 -34.81 -30.66 27.39
CA MET A 227 -33.79 -29.97 26.63
C MET A 227 -32.58 -30.87 26.38
N PRO A 228 -31.94 -30.83 25.22
CA PRO A 228 -30.68 -31.49 25.00
C PRO A 228 -29.59 -30.99 25.95
N GLU A 229 -28.67 -31.88 26.26
CA GLU A 229 -27.50 -31.57 27.06
C GLU A 229 -26.68 -30.43 26.50
N ILE A 230 -26.10 -29.59 27.37
CA ILE A 230 -25.16 -28.55 27.05
C ILE A 230 -23.79 -28.95 27.60
N ARG A 231 -22.79 -29.01 26.74
CA ARG A 231 -21.37 -29.15 27.10
C ARG A 231 -20.57 -28.16 26.30
N ILE A 232 -20.18 -27.05 26.91
CA ILE A 232 -19.40 -26.01 26.27
C ILE A 232 -18.22 -25.58 27.11
N ILE A 233 -17.18 -25.07 26.41
CA ILE A 233 -16.20 -24.19 27.01
C ILE A 233 -16.33 -22.80 26.37
N ALA A 234 -16.06 -21.77 27.16
CA ALA A 234 -16.11 -20.37 26.74
C ALA A 234 -14.73 -19.74 26.95
N PRO A 235 -13.81 -19.89 25.99
CA PRO A 235 -12.52 -19.19 26.02
C PRO A 235 -12.69 -17.74 25.60
N GLY A 236 -11.88 -16.82 26.15
CA GLY A 236 -11.90 -15.46 25.69
C GLY A 236 -11.08 -14.49 26.52
N ARG A 237 -10.97 -13.28 26.02
CA ARG A 237 -10.38 -12.15 26.75
C ARG A 237 -11.40 -11.58 27.73
N VAL A 238 -10.91 -11.19 28.88
CA VAL A 238 -11.69 -10.54 29.94
C VAL A 238 -10.92 -9.33 30.47
N TYR A 239 -11.64 -8.39 31.08
CA TYR A 239 -11.11 -7.08 31.40
C TYR A 239 -11.46 -6.70 32.83
N ARG A 240 -10.46 -6.23 33.59
CA ARG A 240 -10.64 -5.70 34.95
C ARG A 240 -9.78 -4.46 35.14
N VAL A 241 -10.23 -3.52 35.94
CA VAL A 241 -9.52 -2.26 36.18
C VAL A 241 -8.20 -2.47 36.95
N ASP A 242 -7.98 -3.65 37.50
CA ASP A 242 -6.72 -3.99 38.20
C ASP A 242 -5.50 -3.81 37.30
N SER A 243 -4.54 -3.02 37.79
CA SER A 243 -3.27 -2.77 37.09
C SER A 243 -2.18 -2.56 38.12
N ASP A 244 -1.51 -3.63 38.51
CA ASP A 244 -0.33 -3.60 39.38
C ASP A 244 0.80 -4.47 38.80
N ALA A 245 1.85 -4.70 39.57
CA ALA A 245 2.99 -5.51 39.14
C ALA A 245 2.63 -6.99 38.84
N THR A 246 1.47 -7.45 39.33
CA THR A 246 1.02 -8.87 39.25
C THR A 246 -0.25 -9.03 38.40
N HIS A 247 -0.96 -7.96 38.10
CA HIS A 247 -2.22 -7.97 37.39
C HIS A 247 -2.13 -7.21 36.07
N SER A 248 -2.72 -7.78 35.03
CA SER A 248 -2.94 -7.13 33.75
C SER A 248 -4.42 -6.75 33.61
N PRO A 249 -4.75 -5.57 33.11
CA PRO A 249 -6.15 -5.16 32.92
C PRO A 249 -6.88 -6.02 31.87
N MET A 250 -6.17 -6.78 31.06
CA MET A 250 -6.70 -7.76 30.14
C MET A 250 -5.98 -9.08 30.32
N PHE A 251 -6.74 -10.18 30.45
CA PHE A 251 -6.21 -11.53 30.51
C PHE A 251 -7.15 -12.52 29.81
N HIS A 252 -6.69 -13.76 29.62
CA HIS A 252 -7.47 -14.81 29.00
C HIS A 252 -8.05 -15.73 30.06
N GLN A 253 -9.30 -16.11 29.86
CA GLN A 253 -10.03 -17.02 30.73
C GLN A 253 -10.70 -18.10 29.89
N VAL A 254 -10.85 -19.31 30.46
CA VAL A 254 -11.63 -20.39 29.89
C VAL A 254 -12.55 -20.88 30.96
N GLU A 255 -13.85 -20.84 30.70
CA GLU A 255 -14.86 -21.40 31.58
C GLU A 255 -15.52 -22.61 30.91
N GLY A 256 -15.95 -23.57 31.71
CA GLY A 256 -16.71 -24.72 31.24
C GLY A 256 -18.12 -24.72 31.81
N LEU A 257 -19.09 -25.12 31.00
CA LEU A 257 -20.48 -25.34 31.42
C LEU A 257 -20.95 -26.72 30.94
N TRP A 258 -21.42 -27.50 31.88
CA TRP A 258 -22.09 -28.78 31.59
C TRP A 258 -23.45 -28.82 32.28
N VAL A 259 -24.52 -28.88 31.47
CA VAL A 259 -25.90 -28.98 31.92
C VAL A 259 -26.51 -30.24 31.32
N GLY A 260 -26.92 -31.17 32.16
CA GLY A 260 -27.51 -32.43 31.73
C GLY A 260 -28.15 -33.20 32.89
N GLU A 261 -28.90 -34.22 32.57
CA GLU A 261 -29.46 -35.13 33.59
C GLU A 261 -28.37 -36.00 34.22
N GLY A 262 -28.38 -36.10 35.54
CA GLY A 262 -27.44 -36.94 36.26
C GLY A 262 -26.01 -36.40 36.36
N VAL A 263 -25.74 -35.18 35.87
CA VAL A 263 -24.43 -34.54 36.02
C VAL A 263 -24.17 -34.29 37.51
N SER A 264 -23.03 -34.72 37.98
CA SER A 264 -22.66 -34.71 39.39
C SER A 264 -21.33 -33.99 39.66
N PHE A 265 -21.01 -33.75 40.89
CA PHE A 265 -19.71 -33.23 41.29
C PHE A 265 -18.54 -34.18 40.94
N ALA A 266 -18.81 -35.49 40.86
CA ALA A 266 -17.82 -36.45 40.42
C ALA A 266 -17.43 -36.26 38.95
N ASP A 267 -18.39 -35.89 38.10
CA ASP A 267 -18.14 -35.57 36.67
C ASP A 267 -17.28 -34.32 36.53
N LEU A 268 -17.59 -33.25 37.30
CA LEU A 268 -16.78 -32.06 37.36
C LEU A 268 -15.33 -32.37 37.75
N LYS A 269 -15.14 -33.16 38.79
CA LYS A 269 -13.81 -33.59 39.25
C LYS A 269 -13.11 -34.42 38.19
N GLY A 270 -13.83 -35.32 37.52
CA GLY A 270 -13.30 -36.12 36.42
C GLY A 270 -12.78 -35.29 35.26
N VAL A 271 -13.59 -34.35 34.77
CA VAL A 271 -13.23 -33.43 33.68
C VAL A 271 -11.97 -32.61 34.03
N ILE A 272 -11.93 -32.03 35.24
CA ILE A 272 -10.77 -31.28 35.70
C ILE A 272 -9.52 -32.15 35.82
N ALA A 273 -9.66 -33.35 36.37
CA ALA A 273 -8.54 -34.29 36.51
C ALA A 273 -7.99 -34.74 35.16
N ASP A 274 -8.86 -34.95 34.17
CA ASP A 274 -8.44 -35.32 32.80
C ASP A 274 -7.80 -34.15 32.05
N PHE A 275 -8.30 -32.94 32.29
CA PHE A 275 -7.69 -31.71 31.73
C PHE A 275 -6.27 -31.46 32.27
N LEU A 276 -5.99 -31.80 33.54
CA LEU A 276 -4.72 -31.55 34.21
C LEU A 276 -3.63 -32.61 33.94
N LYS A 277 -3.98 -33.73 33.33
CA LYS A 277 -3.03 -34.79 32.93
C LYS A 277 -2.32 -34.42 31.61
#